data_7ebf6c6e47de2f25b45c3641b18e6844
#
_entry.id   7ebf6c6e47de2f25b45c3641b18e6844
#
_cell.length_a   1.000
_cell.length_b   1.000
_cell.length_c   1.000
_cell.angle_alpha   90.00
_cell.angle_beta   90.00
_cell.angle_gamma   90.00
#
_symmetry.space_group_name_H-M   'P 1'
#
loop_
_entity.id
_entity.type
_entity.pdbx_description
1 polymer ?
#
loop_
_entity_poly.entity_id
_entity_poly.type
_entity_poly.pdbx_seq_one_letter_code
_entity_poly.pdbx_strand_id
1 'polypeptide(L)'
;INAARKELGVSVGPGRGSAAGSAVAYCLQITKIDPIKYDLLFERFLNPDRISLPDIDIDFDDDGRGEVLRWVTEKYGQEKVAHIITYGTMATKLAIKDVARVQKLPLAESDRLAKLVPDKIPEKNETIVFHVSVKMF
;
A
#
# COMPACT_ATOMS: atom_id res chain seq x y z
N ILE A 1 3.57 -9.36 -15.20
CA ILE A 1 2.11 -9.51 -15.18
C ILE A 1 1.71 -10.70 -16.03
N ASN A 2 2.06 -10.72 -17.31
CA ASN A 2 1.65 -11.80 -18.21
C ASN A 2 2.23 -13.15 -17.79
N ALA A 3 3.47 -13.21 -17.33
CA ALA A 3 4.06 -14.41 -16.76
C ALA A 3 3.32 -14.89 -15.50
N ALA A 4 2.98 -13.96 -14.59
CA ALA A 4 2.21 -14.30 -13.40
C ALA A 4 0.88 -14.99 -13.76
N ARG A 5 0.15 -14.45 -14.75
CA ARG A 5 -1.13 -15.02 -15.18
C ARG A 5 -1.01 -16.32 -15.96
N LYS A 6 -0.03 -16.42 -16.87
CA LYS A 6 0.06 -17.51 -17.86
C LYS A 6 0.97 -18.66 -17.43
N GLU A 7 2.06 -18.36 -16.72
CA GLU A 7 3.08 -19.33 -16.32
C GLU A 7 2.90 -19.78 -14.88
N LEU A 8 2.59 -18.81 -13.98
CA LEU A 8 2.50 -19.09 -12.55
C LEU A 8 1.06 -19.32 -12.05
N GLY A 9 0.05 -19.04 -12.87
CA GLY A 9 -1.36 -19.18 -12.46
C GLY A 9 -1.79 -18.21 -11.36
N VAL A 10 -1.01 -17.11 -11.15
CA VAL A 10 -1.27 -16.12 -10.10
C VAL A 10 -2.29 -15.10 -10.58
N SER A 11 -3.31 -14.86 -9.78
CA SER A 11 -4.31 -13.83 -10.04
C SER A 11 -3.70 -12.43 -9.94
N VAL A 12 -3.99 -11.61 -10.95
CA VAL A 12 -3.52 -10.22 -11.03
C VAL A 12 -4.70 -9.31 -11.22
N GLY A 13 -4.77 -8.27 -10.41
CA GLY A 13 -5.82 -7.26 -10.46
C GLY A 13 -5.96 -6.60 -11.84
N PRO A 14 -7.13 -5.99 -12.13
CA PRO A 14 -7.40 -5.36 -13.42
C PRO A 14 -6.59 -4.11 -13.70
N GLY A 15 -5.87 -3.61 -12.71
CA GLY A 15 -5.19 -2.34 -12.69
C GLY A 15 -5.97 -1.32 -11.87
N ARG A 16 -5.26 -0.38 -11.27
CA ARG A 16 -5.85 0.71 -10.46
C ARG A 16 -5.12 2.03 -10.71
N GLY A 17 -5.69 3.11 -10.21
CA GLY A 17 -5.11 4.45 -10.36
C GLY A 17 -5.14 4.96 -11.80
N SER A 18 -4.19 5.83 -12.13
CA SER A 18 -4.14 6.52 -13.42
C SER A 18 -3.76 5.61 -14.60
N ALA A 19 -3.10 4.48 -14.35
CA ALA A 19 -2.67 3.53 -15.39
C ALA A 19 -3.82 3.00 -16.24
N ALA A 20 -5.05 2.99 -15.70
CA ALA A 20 -6.26 2.61 -16.44
C ALA A 20 -6.54 3.51 -17.65
N GLY A 21 -6.05 4.75 -17.67
CA GLY A 21 -6.18 5.68 -18.81
C GLY A 21 -5.25 5.38 -20.00
N SER A 22 -4.33 4.41 -19.86
CA SER A 22 -3.36 4.10 -20.91
C SER A 22 -3.84 2.98 -21.84
N ALA A 23 -4.11 3.30 -23.12
CA ALA A 23 -4.42 2.32 -24.15
C ALA A 23 -3.24 1.35 -24.39
N VAL A 24 -2.00 1.81 -24.26
CA VAL A 24 -0.82 0.95 -24.37
C VAL A 24 -0.79 -0.07 -23.24
N ALA A 25 -1.05 0.33 -22.00
CA ALA A 25 -1.12 -0.57 -20.87
C ALA A 25 -2.24 -1.62 -21.05
N TYR A 26 -3.37 -1.23 -21.61
CA TYR A 26 -4.46 -2.14 -21.96
C TYR A 26 -4.04 -3.14 -23.04
N CYS A 27 -3.47 -2.69 -24.17
CA CYS A 27 -3.00 -3.57 -25.24
C CYS A 27 -1.92 -4.55 -24.78
N LEU A 28 -1.03 -4.12 -23.88
CA LEU A 28 -0.02 -4.99 -23.27
C LEU A 28 -0.58 -5.91 -22.17
N GLN A 29 -1.88 -5.83 -21.90
CA GLN A 29 -2.54 -6.60 -20.83
C GLN A 29 -2.00 -6.30 -19.42
N ILE A 30 -1.42 -5.14 -19.22
CA ILE A 30 -1.03 -4.63 -17.90
C ILE A 30 -2.30 -4.29 -17.13
N THR A 31 -3.23 -3.57 -17.76
CA THR A 31 -4.57 -3.31 -17.24
C THR A 31 -5.62 -4.11 -18.02
N LYS A 32 -6.79 -4.36 -17.41
CA LYS A 32 -7.95 -5.00 -18.06
C LYS A 32 -9.09 -4.00 -18.29
N ILE A 33 -8.85 -2.73 -18.05
CA ILE A 33 -9.81 -1.65 -18.20
C ILE A 33 -9.56 -1.01 -19.56
N ASP A 34 -10.56 -1.05 -20.44
CA ASP A 34 -10.50 -0.41 -21.75
C ASP A 34 -10.70 1.11 -21.60
N PRO A 35 -9.66 1.93 -21.81
CA PRO A 35 -9.76 3.37 -21.59
C PRO A 35 -10.69 4.07 -22.60
N ILE A 36 -10.86 3.51 -23.78
CA ILE A 36 -11.75 4.08 -24.82
C ILE A 36 -13.20 3.80 -24.44
N LYS A 37 -13.50 2.58 -24.05
CA LYS A 37 -14.86 2.18 -23.64
C LYS A 37 -15.38 2.99 -22.47
N TYR A 38 -14.51 3.37 -21.54
CA TYR A 38 -14.88 4.10 -20.32
C TYR A 38 -14.53 5.60 -20.38
N ASP A 39 -14.13 6.10 -21.54
CA ASP A 39 -13.78 7.50 -21.78
C ASP A 39 -12.77 8.05 -20.73
N LEU A 40 -11.70 7.29 -20.50
CA LEU A 40 -10.68 7.64 -19.52
C LEU A 40 -9.64 8.57 -20.15
N LEU A 41 -9.38 9.69 -19.49
CA LEU A 41 -8.41 10.69 -19.96
C LEU A 41 -6.97 10.20 -19.77
N PHE A 42 -6.21 10.15 -20.87
CA PHE A 42 -4.79 9.76 -20.87
C PHE A 42 -3.91 10.76 -20.09
N GLU A 43 -4.28 12.04 -20.08
CA GLU A 43 -3.57 13.11 -19.38
C GLU A 43 -3.53 12.90 -17.85
N ARG A 44 -4.45 12.11 -17.31
CA ARG A 44 -4.40 11.69 -15.90
C ARG A 44 -3.30 10.68 -15.62
N PHE A 45 -2.89 9.92 -16.64
CA PHE A 45 -1.80 8.93 -16.55
C PHE A 45 -0.45 9.57 -16.86
N LEU A 46 -0.36 10.36 -17.94
CA LEU A 46 0.86 11.01 -18.37
C LEU A 46 0.54 12.45 -18.78
N ASN A 47 1.04 13.42 -18.02
CA ASN A 47 0.87 14.84 -18.30
C ASN A 47 2.24 15.41 -18.69
N PRO A 48 2.39 16.12 -19.85
CA PRO A 48 3.63 16.78 -20.26
C PRO A 48 4.20 17.76 -19.23
N ASP A 49 3.33 18.40 -18.46
CA ASP A 49 3.72 19.36 -17.42
C ASP A 49 4.25 18.68 -16.12
N ARG A 50 4.09 17.37 -16.02
CA ARG A 50 4.54 16.59 -14.88
C ARG A 50 5.80 15.81 -15.24
N ILE A 51 6.94 16.29 -14.80
CA ILE A 51 8.28 15.71 -15.04
C ILE A 51 8.53 14.41 -14.25
N SER A 52 7.51 13.63 -13.96
CA SER A 52 7.66 12.35 -13.26
C SER A 52 7.19 11.19 -14.13
N LEU A 53 7.95 10.09 -14.10
CA LEU A 53 7.49 8.85 -14.71
C LEU A 53 6.16 8.41 -14.07
N PRO A 54 5.24 7.85 -14.87
CA PRO A 54 3.98 7.35 -14.36
C PRO A 54 4.23 6.18 -13.41
N ASP A 55 3.46 6.14 -12.34
CA ASP A 55 3.47 5.03 -11.38
C ASP A 55 2.34 4.05 -11.74
N ILE A 56 2.68 2.78 -11.83
CA ILE A 56 1.72 1.72 -12.17
C ILE A 56 1.63 0.76 -11.00
N ASP A 57 0.54 0.87 -10.27
CA ASP A 57 0.22 -0.04 -9.17
C ASP A 57 -0.39 -1.35 -9.68
N ILE A 58 0.19 -2.46 -9.27
CA ILE A 58 -0.24 -3.79 -9.68
C ILE A 58 -0.48 -4.63 -8.43
N ASP A 59 -1.71 -5.12 -8.31
CA ASP A 59 -2.10 -5.99 -7.21
C ASP A 59 -1.98 -7.45 -7.63
N PHE A 60 -1.24 -8.23 -6.86
CA PHE A 60 -1.16 -9.68 -6.98
C PHE A 60 -1.91 -10.31 -5.81
N ASP A 61 -2.42 -11.50 -6.06
CA ASP A 61 -3.00 -12.32 -5.01
C ASP A 61 -1.92 -12.68 -3.96
N ASP A 62 -2.32 -12.66 -2.69
CA ASP A 62 -1.40 -12.83 -1.55
C ASP A 62 -0.72 -14.20 -1.56
N ASP A 63 -1.45 -15.26 -1.92
CA ASP A 63 -0.93 -16.62 -1.96
C ASP A 63 0.12 -16.79 -3.05
N GLY A 64 -0.10 -16.17 -4.21
CA GLY A 64 0.78 -16.24 -5.38
C GLY A 64 1.92 -15.23 -5.38
N ARG A 65 1.91 -14.22 -4.52
CA ARG A 65 2.92 -13.14 -4.52
C ARG A 65 4.34 -13.66 -4.36
N GLY A 66 4.55 -14.67 -3.51
CA GLY A 66 5.86 -15.28 -3.30
C GLY A 66 6.44 -15.91 -4.57
N GLU A 67 5.60 -16.57 -5.37
CA GLU A 67 6.01 -17.17 -6.65
C GLU A 67 6.41 -16.11 -7.67
N VAL A 68 5.66 -15.00 -7.74
CA VAL A 68 6.00 -13.86 -8.62
C VAL A 68 7.36 -13.27 -8.27
N LEU A 69 7.63 -13.07 -6.97
CA LEU A 69 8.92 -12.55 -6.51
C LEU A 69 10.07 -13.50 -6.85
N ARG A 70 9.88 -14.80 -6.67
CA ARG A 70 10.87 -15.83 -7.05
C ARG A 70 11.14 -15.76 -8.55
N TRP A 71 10.11 -15.77 -9.38
CA TRP A 71 10.22 -15.68 -10.83
C TRP A 71 10.98 -14.41 -11.29
N VAL A 72 10.68 -13.26 -10.68
CA VAL A 72 11.38 -12.01 -10.98
C VAL A 72 12.86 -12.11 -10.61
N THR A 73 13.16 -12.67 -9.45
CA THR A 73 14.54 -12.84 -8.98
C THR A 73 15.33 -13.80 -9.87
N GLU A 74 14.72 -14.90 -10.30
CA GLU A 74 15.34 -15.86 -11.23
C GLU A 74 15.60 -15.22 -12.60
N LYS A 75 14.64 -14.45 -13.10
CA LYS A 75 14.72 -13.82 -14.43
C LYS A 75 15.75 -12.70 -14.51
N TYR A 76 15.81 -11.84 -13.50
CA TYR A 76 16.63 -10.62 -13.52
C TYR A 76 17.93 -10.74 -12.70
N GLY A 77 18.05 -11.74 -11.87
CA GLY A 77 19.16 -11.97 -10.98
C GLY A 77 18.96 -11.36 -9.59
N GLN A 78 19.46 -12.09 -8.59
CA GLN A 78 19.30 -11.73 -7.18
C GLN A 78 19.92 -10.36 -6.83
N GLU A 79 20.96 -9.97 -7.55
CA GLU A 79 21.63 -8.67 -7.35
C GLU A 79 20.83 -7.47 -7.89
N LYS A 80 19.80 -7.73 -8.70
CA LYS A 80 18.98 -6.68 -9.35
C LYS A 80 17.58 -6.56 -8.76
N VAL A 81 17.25 -7.41 -7.79
CA VAL A 81 15.93 -7.43 -7.16
C VAL A 81 16.08 -7.18 -5.67
N ALA A 82 15.40 -6.17 -5.17
CA ALA A 82 15.38 -5.85 -3.76
C ALA A 82 13.96 -5.48 -3.31
N HIS A 83 13.64 -5.83 -2.08
CA HIS A 83 12.42 -5.37 -1.45
C HIS A 83 12.62 -3.97 -0.88
N ILE A 84 11.66 -3.09 -1.10
CA ILE A 84 11.62 -1.81 -0.40
C ILE A 84 11.08 -2.10 1.01
N ILE A 85 11.92 -1.84 2.01
CA ILE A 85 11.51 -1.95 3.41
C ILE A 85 10.80 -0.65 3.79
N THR A 86 9.53 -0.79 4.19
CA THR A 86 8.75 0.33 4.70
C THR A 86 8.68 0.23 6.22
N TYR A 87 9.18 1.25 6.90
CA TYR A 87 9.04 1.37 8.34
C TYR A 87 7.77 2.14 8.66
N GLY A 88 6.88 1.53 9.42
CA GLY A 88 5.71 2.18 9.98
C GLY A 88 5.87 2.36 11.47
N THR A 89 5.55 3.55 11.99
CA THR A 89 5.41 3.78 13.43
C THR A 89 3.94 3.91 13.77
N MET A 90 3.52 3.26 14.86
CA MET A 90 2.17 3.47 15.37
C MET A 90 2.10 4.81 16.11
N ALA A 91 1.38 5.77 15.55
CA ALA A 91 1.08 7.00 16.26
C ALA A 91 0.25 6.71 17.52
N THR A 92 0.52 7.42 18.62
CA THR A 92 -0.06 7.14 19.94
C THR A 92 -1.59 7.05 19.93
N LYS A 93 -2.26 7.99 19.27
CA LYS A 93 -3.74 7.98 19.16
C LYS A 93 -4.26 6.78 18.37
N LEU A 94 -3.52 6.37 17.31
CA LEU A 94 -3.87 5.19 16.53
C LEU A 94 -3.66 3.91 17.35
N ALA A 95 -2.54 3.80 18.06
CA ALA A 95 -2.26 2.67 18.92
C ALA A 95 -3.36 2.44 19.98
N ILE A 96 -3.82 3.53 20.62
CA ILE A 96 -4.94 3.47 21.58
C ILE A 96 -6.20 2.90 20.92
N LYS A 97 -6.54 3.37 19.72
CA LYS A 97 -7.73 2.89 19.00
C LYS A 97 -7.61 1.43 18.56
N ASP A 98 -6.43 1.01 18.14
CA ASP A 98 -6.20 -0.37 17.72
C ASP A 98 -6.25 -1.35 18.90
N VAL A 99 -5.62 -1.00 20.02
CA VAL A 99 -5.73 -1.79 21.26
C VAL A 99 -7.17 -1.85 21.75
N ALA A 100 -7.88 -0.73 21.76
CA ALA A 100 -9.29 -0.67 22.15
C ALA A 100 -10.17 -1.59 21.27
N ARG A 101 -9.89 -1.63 19.96
CA ARG A 101 -10.60 -2.52 19.03
C ARG A 101 -10.36 -4.00 19.36
N VAL A 102 -9.11 -4.39 19.61
CA VAL A 102 -8.76 -5.75 20.00
C VAL A 102 -9.42 -6.14 21.32
N GLN A 103 -9.47 -5.22 22.29
CA GLN A 103 -10.13 -5.41 23.58
C GLN A 103 -11.66 -5.27 23.51
N LYS A 104 -12.22 -5.00 22.32
CA LYS A 104 -13.66 -4.82 22.10
C LYS A 104 -14.28 -3.71 22.97
N LEU A 105 -13.51 -2.65 23.26
CA LEU A 105 -14.03 -1.48 23.94
C LEU A 105 -15.00 -0.71 23.02
N PRO A 106 -16.03 -0.06 23.58
CA PRO A 106 -16.91 0.80 22.81
C PRO A 106 -16.14 1.92 22.10
N LEU A 107 -16.52 2.25 20.87
CA LEU A 107 -15.86 3.28 20.05
C LEU A 107 -15.81 4.64 20.77
N ALA A 108 -16.88 5.03 21.45
CA ALA A 108 -16.95 6.27 22.22
C ALA A 108 -15.88 6.35 23.32
N GLU A 109 -15.59 5.24 23.99
CA GLU A 109 -14.56 5.16 25.03
C GLU A 109 -13.16 5.26 24.41
N SER A 110 -12.93 4.56 23.32
CA SER A 110 -11.69 4.64 22.54
C SER A 110 -11.40 6.08 22.05
N ASP A 111 -12.42 6.76 21.55
CA ASP A 111 -12.30 8.15 21.11
C ASP A 111 -12.05 9.11 22.28
N ARG A 112 -12.68 8.86 23.43
CA ARG A 112 -12.47 9.62 24.66
C ARG A 112 -11.01 9.51 25.12
N LEU A 113 -10.47 8.29 25.16
CA LEU A 113 -9.08 8.03 25.54
C LEU A 113 -8.09 8.67 24.54
N ALA A 114 -8.34 8.55 23.26
CA ALA A 114 -7.47 9.14 22.24
C ALA A 114 -7.44 10.68 22.31
N LYS A 115 -8.54 11.33 22.72
CA LYS A 115 -8.59 12.78 22.90
C LYS A 115 -7.78 13.30 24.09
N LEU A 116 -7.46 12.45 25.07
CA LEU A 116 -6.61 12.83 26.20
C LEU A 116 -5.13 12.99 25.81
N VAL A 117 -4.74 12.45 24.66
CA VAL A 117 -3.39 12.60 24.15
C VAL A 117 -3.25 13.94 23.42
N PRO A 118 -2.35 14.83 23.84
CA PRO A 118 -2.15 16.12 23.18
C PRO A 118 -1.62 15.95 21.75
N ASP A 119 -1.99 16.85 20.84
CA ASP A 119 -1.56 16.82 19.44
C ASP A 119 -0.10 17.28 19.27
N LYS A 120 0.39 18.13 20.19
CA LYS A 120 1.75 18.61 20.23
C LYS A 120 2.32 18.48 21.64
N ILE A 121 3.47 17.85 21.75
CA ILE A 121 4.25 17.88 22.96
C ILE A 121 4.99 19.23 22.96
N PRO A 122 4.86 20.08 24.00
CA PRO A 122 5.64 21.31 24.07
C PRO A 122 7.13 21.01 24.03
N GLU A 123 7.89 21.72 23.20
CA GLU A 123 9.34 21.59 23.05
C GLU A 123 10.09 22.11 24.30
N LYS A 124 9.83 21.57 25.46
CA LYS A 124 10.68 21.78 26.63
C LYS A 124 11.09 20.43 27.18
N ASN A 125 12.29 20.03 26.83
CA ASN A 125 13.29 19.17 27.51
C ASN A 125 12.81 18.11 28.52
N GLU A 126 11.61 17.62 28.46
CA GLU A 126 11.16 16.48 29.25
C GLU A 126 10.70 15.38 28.32
N THR A 127 11.51 14.34 28.21
CA THR A 127 11.14 13.10 27.51
C THR A 127 10.02 12.45 28.31
N ILE A 128 8.77 12.67 27.90
CA ILE A 128 7.64 11.94 28.47
C ILE A 128 7.65 10.54 27.82
N VAL A 129 8.19 9.58 28.54
CA VAL A 129 8.16 8.17 28.14
C VAL A 129 6.83 7.58 28.62
N PHE A 130 5.91 7.33 27.69
CA PHE A 130 4.73 6.56 27.99
C PHE A 130 5.07 5.06 27.92
N HIS A 131 5.19 4.41 29.08
CA HIS A 131 5.23 2.96 29.15
C HIS A 131 3.83 2.39 29.00
N VAL A 132 3.49 1.88 27.82
CA VAL A 132 2.31 1.04 27.65
C VAL A 132 2.73 -0.42 27.87
N SER A 133 2.50 -0.93 29.06
CA SER A 133 2.66 -2.36 29.33
C SER A 133 1.53 -3.13 28.68
N VAL A 134 1.78 -3.76 27.54
CA VAL A 134 0.87 -4.76 26.98
C VAL A 134 1.18 -6.08 27.69
N LYS A 135 0.35 -6.50 28.62
CA LYS A 135 0.34 -7.89 29.09
C LYS A 135 -0.25 -8.76 27.99
N MET A 136 0.59 -9.51 27.31
CA MET A 136 0.14 -10.64 26.51
C MET A 136 -0.17 -11.81 27.46
N PHE A 137 -1.39 -12.30 27.41
CA PHE A 137 -1.81 -13.58 28.00
C PHE A 137 -1.82 -14.63 26.90
#